data_105ae26b575f7be34be7d57ac8e7e9ba
#
_entry.id   105ae26b575f7be34be7d57ac8e7e9ba
#
_cell.length_a   1.000
_cell.length_b   1.000
_cell.length_c   1.000
_cell.angle_alpha   90.00
_cell.angle_beta   90.00
_cell.angle_gamma   90.00
#
_symmetry.space_group_name_H-M   'P 1'
#
loop_
_entity.id
_entity.type
_entity.pdbx_description
1 polymer ?
#
loop_
_entity_poly.entity_id
_entity_poly.type
_entity_poly.pdbx_seq_one_letter_code
_entity_poly.pdbx_strand_id
1 'polypeptide(L)'
;STMPGRLASRRVLVTGGAGFVGSHLCDRLLERGDEVLCVDNFFTGARQNVVHLLSNPRFEILRHDVCFPLYVEVDEIFNLACPASPIHYQHDPVQTVKTSVHGAINVLGLAKRLGVRIFQASTSEVYGNPSVHPQPETYWGHVNPIGPRSCYDEGKRCAETLFFDYHRQHGLAI
;
A
#
# COMPACT_ATOMS: atom_id res chain seq x y z
N SER A 1 23.14 -21.10 30.80
CA SER A 1 23.48 -20.17 29.71
C SER A 1 22.24 -19.89 28.93
N THR A 2 21.60 -18.73 29.20
CA THR A 2 20.50 -18.22 28.41
C THR A 2 21.07 -17.81 27.07
N MET A 3 20.62 -18.47 25.98
CA MET A 3 20.87 -18.00 24.62
C MET A 3 20.31 -16.57 24.50
N PRO A 4 21.07 -15.62 23.90
CA PRO A 4 20.51 -14.31 23.60
C PRO A 4 19.28 -14.55 22.73
N GLY A 5 18.13 -14.06 23.19
CA GLY A 5 16.87 -14.27 22.52
C GLY A 5 16.99 -13.83 21.08
N ARG A 6 16.74 -14.75 20.15
CA ARG A 6 16.49 -14.40 18.76
C ARG A 6 15.42 -13.31 18.78
N LEU A 7 15.77 -12.10 18.35
CA LEU A 7 14.75 -11.07 18.09
C LEU A 7 13.70 -11.73 17.21
N ALA A 8 12.48 -11.84 17.70
CA ALA A 8 11.38 -12.42 16.93
C ALA A 8 11.32 -11.68 15.58
N SER A 9 11.32 -12.42 14.47
CA SER A 9 11.21 -11.83 13.14
C SER A 9 9.90 -11.03 13.07
N ARG A 10 9.97 -9.82 12.53
CA ARG A 10 8.80 -8.98 12.33
C ARG A 10 7.98 -9.53 11.19
N ARG A 11 6.67 -9.47 11.33
CA ARG A 11 5.74 -9.84 10.27
C ARG A 11 5.23 -8.57 9.60
N VAL A 12 5.43 -8.47 8.29
CA VAL A 12 5.12 -7.27 7.50
C VAL A 12 4.04 -7.61 6.48
N LEU A 13 2.96 -6.83 6.50
CA LEU A 13 1.91 -6.89 5.50
C LEU A 13 2.28 -5.99 4.32
N VAL A 14 2.26 -6.54 3.10
CA VAL A 14 2.43 -5.78 1.87
C VAL A 14 1.19 -5.96 1.02
N THR A 15 0.34 -4.94 0.95
CA THR A 15 -0.79 -4.95 0.03
C THR A 15 -0.31 -4.53 -1.36
N GLY A 16 -0.83 -5.16 -2.41
CA GLY A 16 -0.30 -4.96 -3.77
C GLY A 16 1.09 -5.58 -3.96
N GLY A 17 1.42 -6.58 -3.15
CA GLY A 17 2.76 -7.19 -3.11
C GLY A 17 3.13 -8.00 -4.36
N ALA A 18 2.16 -8.37 -5.20
CA ALA A 18 2.42 -9.04 -6.48
C ALA A 18 2.66 -8.07 -7.65
N GLY A 19 2.54 -6.77 -7.43
CA GLY A 19 2.91 -5.75 -8.40
C GLY A 19 4.43 -5.61 -8.54
N PHE A 20 4.87 -4.79 -9.49
CA PHE A 20 6.30 -4.61 -9.75
C PHE A 20 7.06 -4.06 -8.52
N VAL A 21 6.58 -2.94 -7.97
CA VAL A 21 7.22 -2.33 -6.78
C VAL A 21 7.04 -3.21 -5.56
N GLY A 22 5.83 -3.75 -5.37
CA GLY A 22 5.50 -4.58 -4.22
C GLY A 22 6.33 -5.86 -4.16
N SER A 23 6.57 -6.51 -5.31
CA SER A 23 7.39 -7.73 -5.35
C SER A 23 8.85 -7.47 -4.99
N HIS A 24 9.41 -6.35 -5.45
CA HIS A 24 10.76 -5.94 -5.05
C HIS A 24 10.84 -5.61 -3.56
N LEU A 25 9.82 -4.98 -3.00
CA LEU A 25 9.75 -4.73 -1.57
C LEU A 25 9.68 -6.04 -0.78
N CYS A 26 8.89 -7.01 -1.23
CA CYS A 26 8.84 -8.33 -0.61
C CYS A 26 10.23 -8.99 -0.56
N ASP A 27 10.98 -8.94 -1.67
CA ASP A 27 12.35 -9.45 -1.73
C ASP A 27 13.24 -8.79 -0.66
N ARG A 28 13.18 -7.47 -0.56
CA ARG A 28 13.99 -6.71 0.39
C ARG A 28 13.64 -7.00 1.85
N LEU A 29 12.36 -7.11 2.16
CA LEU A 29 11.90 -7.44 3.50
C LEU A 29 12.35 -8.83 3.93
N LEU A 30 12.27 -9.81 3.03
CA LEU A 30 12.75 -11.17 3.28
C LEU A 30 14.27 -11.22 3.47
N GLU A 31 15.02 -10.46 2.68
CA GLU A 31 16.47 -10.32 2.84
C GLU A 31 16.83 -9.74 4.21
N ARG A 32 16.04 -8.79 4.70
CA ARG A 32 16.19 -8.20 6.04
C ARG A 32 15.90 -9.18 7.18
N GLY A 33 15.27 -10.31 6.89
CA GLY A 33 14.91 -11.32 7.86
C GLY A 33 13.48 -11.26 8.35
N ASP A 34 12.63 -10.43 7.76
CA ASP A 34 11.22 -10.33 8.10
C ASP A 34 10.41 -11.49 7.52
N GLU A 35 9.26 -11.76 8.15
CA GLU A 35 8.19 -12.53 7.55
C GLU A 35 7.32 -11.59 6.72
N VAL A 36 6.87 -12.02 5.55
CA VAL A 36 6.07 -11.20 4.64
C VAL A 36 4.73 -11.87 4.36
N LEU A 37 3.65 -11.15 4.63
CA LEU A 37 2.31 -11.49 4.16
C LEU A 37 2.00 -10.58 2.96
N CYS A 38 2.01 -11.17 1.76
CA CYS A 38 1.69 -10.48 0.53
C CYS A 38 0.19 -10.59 0.26
N VAL A 39 -0.49 -9.46 0.20
CA VAL A 39 -1.93 -9.39 -0.11
C VAL A 39 -2.12 -8.73 -1.46
N ASP A 40 -2.79 -9.40 -2.36
CA ASP A 40 -3.05 -8.89 -3.71
C ASP A 40 -4.35 -9.50 -4.26
N ASN A 41 -5.09 -8.75 -5.04
CA ASN A 41 -6.26 -9.26 -5.76
C ASN A 41 -5.90 -9.81 -7.14
N PHE A 42 -4.65 -9.61 -7.57
CA PHE A 42 -4.11 -9.99 -8.88
C PHE A 42 -4.79 -9.33 -10.08
N PHE A 43 -5.43 -8.18 -9.86
CA PHE A 43 -6.03 -7.42 -10.96
C PHE A 43 -4.97 -6.87 -11.91
N THR A 44 -3.90 -6.29 -11.37
CA THR A 44 -2.76 -5.78 -12.14
C THR A 44 -1.45 -6.47 -11.80
N GLY A 45 -1.35 -7.04 -10.59
CA GLY A 45 -0.21 -7.80 -10.15
C GLY A 45 -0.16 -9.17 -10.82
N ALA A 46 1.03 -9.68 -11.07
CA ALA A 46 1.23 -10.97 -11.67
C ALA A 46 1.84 -11.96 -10.67
N ARG A 47 1.25 -13.15 -10.57
CA ARG A 47 1.79 -14.22 -9.71
C ARG A 47 3.25 -14.54 -10.03
N GLN A 48 3.65 -14.42 -11.28
CA GLN A 48 5.04 -14.62 -11.73
C GLN A 48 6.04 -13.69 -11.05
N ASN A 49 5.60 -12.51 -10.59
CA ASN A 49 6.47 -11.56 -9.88
C ASN A 49 6.91 -12.07 -8.51
N VAL A 50 6.16 -12.99 -7.92
CA VAL A 50 6.41 -13.51 -6.57
C VAL A 50 6.59 -15.04 -6.53
N VAL A 51 6.53 -15.71 -7.68
CA VAL A 51 6.63 -17.17 -7.75
C VAL A 51 7.94 -17.69 -7.16
N HIS A 52 9.02 -16.97 -7.32
CA HIS A 52 10.34 -17.30 -6.77
C HIS A 52 10.39 -17.25 -5.23
N LEU A 53 9.40 -16.64 -4.59
CA LEU A 53 9.30 -16.50 -3.14
C LEU A 53 8.42 -17.57 -2.51
N LEU A 54 7.64 -18.32 -3.31
CA LEU A 54 6.66 -19.29 -2.80
C LEU A 54 7.30 -20.44 -2.00
N SER A 55 8.55 -20.76 -2.26
CA SER A 55 9.31 -21.75 -1.48
C SER A 55 9.90 -21.21 -0.18
N ASN A 56 9.88 -19.90 0.02
CA ASN A 56 10.41 -19.29 1.23
C ASN A 56 9.39 -19.46 2.38
N PRO A 57 9.75 -20.12 3.49
CA PRO A 57 8.81 -20.37 4.59
C PRO A 57 8.36 -19.09 5.32
N ARG A 58 9.06 -17.96 5.11
CA ARG A 58 8.72 -16.67 5.69
C ARG A 58 7.85 -15.81 4.77
N PHE A 59 7.48 -16.32 3.60
CA PHE A 59 6.64 -15.66 2.62
C PHE A 59 5.30 -16.36 2.50
N GLU A 60 4.21 -15.57 2.59
CA GLU A 60 2.84 -16.06 2.45
C GLU A 60 2.08 -15.14 1.50
N ILE A 61 1.29 -15.72 0.61
CA ILE A 61 0.39 -14.99 -0.29
C ILE A 61 -1.05 -15.18 0.19
N LEU A 62 -1.78 -14.07 0.28
CA LEU A 62 -3.23 -14.07 0.49
C LEU A 62 -3.88 -13.30 -0.66
N ARG A 63 -4.73 -13.99 -1.43
CA ARG A 63 -5.56 -13.35 -2.44
C ARG A 63 -6.73 -12.67 -1.74
N HIS A 64 -6.74 -11.34 -1.76
CA HIS A 64 -7.76 -10.54 -1.08
C HIS A 64 -7.86 -9.17 -1.73
N ASP A 65 -9.07 -8.62 -1.79
CA ASP A 65 -9.34 -7.27 -2.23
C ASP A 65 -9.40 -6.34 -1.01
N VAL A 66 -8.51 -5.35 -0.95
CA VAL A 66 -8.43 -4.39 0.17
C VAL A 66 -9.67 -3.49 0.28
N CYS A 67 -10.57 -3.49 -0.71
CA CYS A 67 -11.88 -2.85 -0.60
C CYS A 67 -12.74 -3.49 0.50
N PHE A 68 -12.39 -4.68 0.95
CA PHE A 68 -13.02 -5.40 2.05
C PHE A 68 -12.10 -5.45 3.27
N PRO A 69 -12.66 -5.49 4.49
CA PRO A 69 -11.85 -5.58 5.72
C PRO A 69 -10.90 -6.77 5.72
N LEU A 70 -9.73 -6.58 6.31
CA LEU A 70 -8.71 -7.60 6.46
C LEU A 70 -8.39 -7.78 7.95
N TYR A 71 -8.44 -9.03 8.42
CA TYR A 71 -8.19 -9.37 9.83
C TYR A 71 -6.97 -10.27 9.93
N VAL A 72 -5.81 -9.67 10.10
CA VAL A 72 -4.51 -10.35 10.24
C VAL A 72 -3.71 -9.73 11.37
N GLU A 73 -2.71 -10.44 11.86
CA GLU A 73 -1.80 -9.94 12.88
C GLU A 73 -0.43 -9.68 12.23
N VAL A 74 -0.01 -8.43 12.24
CA VAL A 74 1.27 -7.99 11.64
C VAL A 74 1.90 -6.89 12.49
N ASP A 75 3.19 -6.64 12.27
CA ASP A 75 3.96 -5.65 13.00
C ASP A 75 4.16 -4.35 12.25
N GLU A 76 3.98 -4.37 10.92
CA GLU A 76 4.15 -3.22 10.04
C GLU A 76 3.37 -3.44 8.76
N ILE A 77 2.93 -2.35 8.13
CA ILE A 77 2.10 -2.41 6.92
C ILE A 77 2.68 -1.49 5.85
N PHE A 78 2.79 -2.01 4.62
CA PHE A 78 3.03 -1.22 3.41
C PHE A 78 1.81 -1.35 2.50
N ASN A 79 1.09 -0.25 2.29
CA ASN A 79 -0.10 -0.23 1.45
C ASN A 79 0.23 0.26 0.04
N LEU A 80 0.45 -0.68 -0.87
CA LEU A 80 0.79 -0.44 -2.27
C LEU A 80 -0.34 -0.83 -3.22
N ALA A 81 -1.48 -1.27 -2.69
CA ALA A 81 -2.60 -1.79 -3.49
C ALA A 81 -3.34 -0.66 -4.21
N CYS A 82 -2.93 -0.36 -5.41
CA CYS A 82 -3.68 0.43 -6.38
C CYS A 82 -3.04 0.28 -7.76
N PRO A 83 -3.83 0.18 -8.84
CA PRO A 83 -3.28 0.23 -10.19
C PRO A 83 -2.54 1.53 -10.42
N ALA A 84 -1.27 1.46 -10.83
CA ALA A 84 -0.43 2.64 -11.07
C ALA A 84 -0.32 2.99 -12.56
N SER A 85 -0.68 2.05 -13.46
CA SER A 85 -0.64 2.27 -14.90
C SER A 85 -1.92 2.97 -15.40
N PRO A 86 -1.81 4.02 -16.23
CA PRO A 86 -2.99 4.68 -16.82
C PRO A 86 -3.95 3.73 -17.52
N ILE A 87 -3.45 2.71 -18.20
CA ILE A 87 -4.28 1.72 -18.89
C ILE A 87 -5.18 0.99 -17.88
N HIS A 88 -4.63 0.59 -16.73
CA HIS A 88 -5.37 -0.18 -15.73
C HIS A 88 -6.40 0.68 -14.99
N TYR A 89 -6.05 1.86 -14.51
CA TYR A 89 -7.01 2.67 -13.76
C TYR A 89 -8.05 3.36 -14.63
N GLN A 90 -7.79 3.54 -15.94
CA GLN A 90 -8.78 4.05 -16.88
C GLN A 90 -9.73 2.95 -17.37
N HIS A 91 -9.31 1.68 -17.31
CA HIS A 91 -10.16 0.54 -17.66
C HIS A 91 -11.33 0.38 -16.69
N ASP A 92 -11.08 0.53 -15.40
CA ASP A 92 -12.11 0.47 -14.34
C ASP A 92 -11.90 1.60 -13.32
N PRO A 93 -12.37 2.82 -13.64
CA PRO A 93 -12.14 3.97 -12.79
C PRO A 93 -12.84 3.87 -11.43
N VAL A 94 -14.00 3.26 -11.37
CA VAL A 94 -14.73 3.09 -10.10
C VAL A 94 -13.96 2.15 -9.16
N GLN A 95 -13.47 1.05 -9.68
CA GLN A 95 -12.66 0.11 -8.89
C GLN A 95 -11.35 0.76 -8.42
N THR A 96 -10.75 1.61 -9.24
CA THR A 96 -9.54 2.37 -8.85
C THR A 96 -9.80 3.27 -7.66
N VAL A 97 -10.90 4.04 -7.67
CA VAL A 97 -11.30 4.89 -6.53
C VAL A 97 -11.59 4.03 -5.30
N LYS A 98 -12.34 2.95 -5.45
CA LYS A 98 -12.65 2.04 -4.33
C LYS A 98 -11.37 1.47 -3.71
N THR A 99 -10.43 1.01 -4.51
CA THR A 99 -9.17 0.46 -4.01
C THR A 99 -8.38 1.51 -3.24
N SER A 100 -8.31 2.75 -3.74
CA SER A 100 -7.60 3.82 -3.06
C SER A 100 -8.30 4.25 -1.76
N VAL A 101 -9.60 4.45 -1.77
CA VAL A 101 -10.35 5.02 -0.65
C VAL A 101 -10.74 3.95 0.37
N HIS A 102 -11.46 2.91 -0.06
CA HIS A 102 -11.87 1.84 0.84
C HIS A 102 -10.68 1.02 1.32
N GLY A 103 -9.68 0.82 0.44
CA GLY A 103 -8.45 0.16 0.81
C GLY A 103 -7.70 0.93 1.91
N ALA A 104 -7.60 2.24 1.78
CA ALA A 104 -6.99 3.08 2.80
C ALA A 104 -7.75 3.00 4.12
N ILE A 105 -9.08 3.10 4.10
CA ILE A 105 -9.92 2.99 5.30
C ILE A 105 -9.71 1.64 5.99
N ASN A 106 -9.76 0.55 5.26
CA ASN A 106 -9.62 -0.80 5.82
C ASN A 106 -8.23 -1.07 6.38
N VAL A 107 -7.19 -0.65 5.66
CA VAL A 107 -5.80 -0.86 6.09
C VAL A 107 -5.43 0.05 7.26
N LEU A 108 -5.91 1.30 7.27
CA LEU A 108 -5.75 2.21 8.41
C LEU A 108 -6.48 1.69 9.65
N GLY A 109 -7.69 1.15 9.48
CA GLY A 109 -8.43 0.52 10.56
C GLY A 109 -7.67 -0.67 11.17
N LEU A 110 -7.05 -1.49 10.33
CA LEU A 110 -6.19 -2.59 10.76
C LEU A 110 -4.97 -2.06 11.53
N ALA A 111 -4.28 -1.06 11.00
CA ALA A 111 -3.11 -0.47 11.66
C ALA A 111 -3.47 0.14 13.02
N LYS A 112 -4.62 0.80 13.12
CA LYS A 112 -5.13 1.34 14.38
C LYS A 112 -5.42 0.24 15.40
N ARG A 113 -6.11 -0.83 14.97
CA ARG A 113 -6.42 -1.97 15.83
C ARG A 113 -5.17 -2.62 16.38
N LEU A 114 -4.15 -2.78 15.56
CA LEU A 114 -2.90 -3.43 15.93
C LEU A 114 -1.90 -2.48 16.60
N GLY A 115 -2.08 -1.17 16.47
CA GLY A 115 -1.12 -0.18 16.97
C GLY A 115 0.21 -0.20 16.23
N VAL A 116 0.20 -0.46 14.93
CA VAL A 116 1.42 -0.64 14.11
C VAL A 116 1.61 0.51 13.12
N ARG A 117 2.87 0.68 12.66
CA ARG A 117 3.21 1.66 11.64
C ARG A 117 2.69 1.23 10.27
N ILE A 118 2.23 2.20 9.52
CA ILE A 118 1.75 2.01 8.14
C ILE A 118 2.41 3.01 7.21
N PHE A 119 2.82 2.53 6.02
CA PHE A 119 3.33 3.34 4.92
C PHE A 119 2.36 3.28 3.76
N GLN A 120 2.05 4.43 3.17
CA GLN A 120 1.21 4.57 2.01
C GLN A 120 2.06 4.94 0.80
N ALA A 121 1.95 4.15 -0.28
CA ALA A 121 2.51 4.56 -1.55
C ALA A 121 1.70 5.73 -2.11
N SER A 122 2.39 6.79 -2.50
CA SER A 122 1.80 7.96 -3.12
C SER A 122 2.45 8.22 -4.47
N THR A 123 2.01 9.29 -5.13
CA THR A 123 2.50 9.67 -6.45
C THR A 123 2.55 11.19 -6.59
N SER A 124 3.46 11.68 -7.42
CA SER A 124 3.50 13.11 -7.78
C SER A 124 2.24 13.56 -8.54
N GLU A 125 1.44 12.65 -9.06
CA GLU A 125 0.18 12.97 -9.75
C GLU A 125 -0.85 13.62 -8.83
N VAL A 126 -0.71 13.51 -7.51
CA VAL A 126 -1.56 14.25 -6.55
C VAL A 126 -1.46 15.76 -6.73
N TYR A 127 -0.37 16.23 -7.30
CA TYR A 127 -0.16 17.66 -7.64
C TYR A 127 -0.73 18.06 -9.00
N GLY A 128 -1.17 17.09 -9.82
CA GLY A 128 -1.68 17.35 -11.18
C GLY A 128 -0.59 17.81 -12.15
N ASN A 129 -0.92 18.76 -13.02
CA ASN A 129 0.05 19.37 -13.93
C ASN A 129 0.90 20.37 -13.14
N PRO A 130 2.18 20.08 -12.87
CA PRO A 130 2.96 20.92 -11.98
C PRO A 130 3.39 22.23 -12.64
N SER A 131 3.27 23.34 -11.90
CA SER A 131 3.88 24.63 -12.25
C SER A 131 5.24 24.82 -11.55
N VAL A 132 5.62 23.91 -10.65
CA VAL A 132 6.87 23.96 -9.89
C VAL A 132 7.65 22.66 -10.09
N HIS A 133 8.94 22.77 -10.42
CA HIS A 133 9.86 21.64 -10.57
C HIS A 133 11.18 21.93 -9.83
N PRO A 134 11.71 21.00 -8.99
CA PRO A 134 11.00 19.81 -8.46
C PRO A 134 9.82 20.21 -7.59
N GLN A 135 8.85 19.28 -7.43
CA GLN A 135 7.64 19.53 -6.66
C GLN A 135 7.92 19.33 -5.15
N PRO A 136 7.87 20.41 -4.33
CA PRO A 136 7.98 20.25 -2.88
C PRO A 136 6.67 19.71 -2.28
N GLU A 137 6.74 19.11 -1.09
CA GLU A 137 5.56 18.58 -0.39
C GLU A 137 4.49 19.64 -0.11
N THR A 138 4.88 20.91 -0.01
CA THR A 138 3.97 22.04 0.19
C THR A 138 3.25 22.50 -1.06
N TYR A 139 3.62 21.98 -2.24
CA TYR A 139 2.99 22.35 -3.49
C TYR A 139 1.62 21.71 -3.63
N TRP A 140 0.57 22.54 -3.79
CA TRP A 140 -0.82 22.06 -3.88
C TRP A 140 -1.17 21.47 -5.24
N GLY A 141 -0.48 21.84 -6.30
CA GLY A 141 -0.66 21.30 -7.63
C GLY A 141 -1.88 21.81 -8.39
N HIS A 142 -2.04 21.26 -9.59
CA HIS A 142 -3.16 21.53 -10.50
C HIS A 142 -3.77 20.19 -10.89
N VAL A 143 -4.88 19.81 -10.23
CA VAL A 143 -5.59 18.56 -10.48
C VAL A 143 -6.90 18.85 -11.18
N ASN A 144 -7.18 18.11 -12.28
CA ASN A 144 -8.47 18.12 -12.92
C ASN A 144 -9.36 17.02 -12.29
N PRO A 145 -10.37 17.38 -11.48
CA PRO A 145 -11.17 16.38 -10.77
C PRO A 145 -12.12 15.57 -11.65
N ILE A 146 -12.29 15.98 -12.91
CA ILE A 146 -13.20 15.31 -13.86
C ILE A 146 -12.49 14.80 -15.12
N GLY A 147 -11.16 14.85 -15.16
CA GLY A 147 -10.38 14.34 -16.27
C GLY A 147 -10.27 12.80 -16.29
N PRO A 148 -9.74 12.21 -17.38
CA PRO A 148 -9.63 10.74 -17.50
C PRO A 148 -8.79 10.06 -16.41
N ARG A 149 -7.88 10.80 -15.76
CA ARG A 149 -7.01 10.30 -14.69
C ARG A 149 -7.52 10.65 -13.30
N SER A 150 -8.66 11.34 -13.18
CA SER A 150 -9.16 11.84 -11.90
C SER A 150 -9.46 10.72 -10.90
N CYS A 151 -9.90 9.55 -11.36
CA CYS A 151 -10.16 8.40 -10.49
C CYS A 151 -8.90 7.97 -9.71
N TYR A 152 -7.73 8.02 -10.33
CA TYR A 152 -6.46 7.71 -9.68
C TYR A 152 -5.99 8.88 -8.81
N ASP A 153 -5.94 10.09 -9.37
CA ASP A 153 -5.42 11.27 -8.69
C ASP A 153 -6.25 11.63 -7.46
N GLU A 154 -7.57 11.70 -7.60
CA GLU A 154 -8.48 12.03 -6.50
C GLU A 154 -8.55 10.90 -5.46
N GLY A 155 -8.52 9.64 -5.90
CA GLY A 155 -8.45 8.50 -4.98
C GLY A 155 -7.20 8.54 -4.11
N LYS A 156 -6.05 8.83 -4.68
CA LYS A 156 -4.79 8.96 -3.94
C LYS A 156 -4.79 10.18 -3.01
N ARG A 157 -5.32 11.31 -3.44
CA ARG A 157 -5.46 12.50 -2.58
C ARG A 157 -6.34 12.22 -1.38
N CYS A 158 -7.48 11.56 -1.58
CA CYS A 158 -8.38 11.16 -0.50
C CYS A 158 -7.68 10.19 0.46
N ALA A 159 -6.95 9.21 -0.04
CA ALA A 159 -6.20 8.27 0.78
C ALA A 159 -5.15 8.98 1.64
N GLU A 160 -4.39 9.93 1.07
CA GLU A 160 -3.43 10.73 1.83
C GLU A 160 -4.10 11.54 2.94
N THR A 161 -5.24 12.17 2.64
CA THR A 161 -6.02 12.92 3.65
C THR A 161 -6.44 12.00 4.80
N LEU A 162 -6.92 10.81 4.50
CA LEU A 162 -7.31 9.82 5.52
C LEU A 162 -6.12 9.42 6.40
N PHE A 163 -4.95 9.20 5.81
CA PHE A 163 -3.74 8.86 6.56
C PHE A 163 -3.36 9.96 7.57
N PHE A 164 -3.36 11.21 7.13
CA PHE A 164 -3.07 12.34 8.02
C PHE A 164 -4.15 12.52 9.08
N ASP A 165 -5.42 12.33 8.75
CA ASP A 165 -6.52 12.41 9.70
C ASP A 165 -6.42 11.33 10.78
N TYR A 166 -6.11 10.09 10.40
CA TYR A 166 -5.87 9.01 11.36
C TYR A 166 -4.69 9.32 12.27
N HIS A 167 -3.60 9.86 11.71
CA HIS A 167 -2.46 10.28 12.53
C HIS A 167 -2.86 11.33 13.56
N ARG A 168 -3.60 12.37 13.16
CA ARG A 168 -4.04 13.44 14.05
C ARG A 168 -5.03 12.98 15.11
N GLN A 169 -6.01 12.15 14.72
CA GLN A 169 -7.09 11.71 15.63
C GLN A 169 -6.67 10.58 16.56
N HIS A 170 -5.81 9.70 16.11
CA HIS A 170 -5.51 8.45 16.81
C HIS A 170 -4.04 8.28 17.16
N GLY A 171 -3.18 9.22 16.80
CA GLY A 171 -1.74 9.11 17.05
C GLY A 171 -1.08 7.97 16.29
N LEU A 172 -1.67 7.54 15.18
CA LEU A 172 -1.16 6.43 14.37
C LEU A 172 0.17 6.81 13.72
N ALA A 173 1.18 5.94 13.80
CA ALA A 173 2.45 6.12 13.11
C ALA A 173 2.31 5.85 11.61
N ILE A 174 2.64 6.83 10.80
CA ILE A 174 2.56 6.77 9.34
C ILE A 174 3.88 7.13 8.69
#